data_26e360c7f78fc7ea457690ff969bec4e
#
_entry.id   26e360c7f78fc7ea457690ff969bec4e
#
_cell.length_a   1.000
_cell.length_b   1.000
_cell.length_c   1.000
_cell.angle_alpha   90.00
_cell.angle_beta   90.00
_cell.angle_gamma   90.00
#
_symmetry.space_group_name_H-M   'P 1'
#
loop_
_entity.id
_entity.type
_entity.pdbx_description
1 polymer ?
#
loop_
_entity_poly.entity_id
_entity_poly.type
_entity_poly.pdbx_seq_one_letter_code
_entity_poly.pdbx_strand_id
1 'polypeptide(L)'
;MQHGHLRFNASVSELIFKFRRTFDSDMLDAMRFLHTSDWQIGEPFRFVDDETLAVLRAERLEVISLIGRLALEHQAPIVLVAGDVFDGAHPSLDTLLRPIERMRQFPNVEWHLIPGNHDAHTANSPWERLLLQPLPQNIVIHTSSEPRSILEGSAWILPSILTQRHMTIDPTAAMESMVTPTGALRIGLAHGSVYSFGSSEQSTNNLLAVDRAETACLDYLALGDWHGMRQINDRTWYSGTPEPDGFNLGTAGGGQVLLVELVSGSLPVVTPLVSGKFLWRNETMTMTSEEDISLLEARVRAMDSDLSRVLLQLSVEGTLDLAARELFERSIHTGLGSALRYLKLDADQLLAKPSVEDLEAMDHVGFVRVAADRLAALAQDSFNPQRDIAAEALQRLYVMHMRHGTGAE
;
A
#
# COMPACT_ATOMS: atom_id res chain seq x y z
N MET A 1 -63.32 -39.40 33.53
CA MET A 1 -62.74 -39.07 32.21
C MET A 1 -62.27 -37.65 32.26
N GLN A 2 -60.94 -37.44 32.51
CA GLN A 2 -60.35 -36.12 32.58
C GLN A 2 -59.47 -35.93 31.31
N HIS A 3 -59.84 -34.91 30.54
CA HIS A 3 -59.08 -34.50 29.37
C HIS A 3 -57.95 -33.57 29.82
N GLY A 4 -56.67 -33.99 29.62
CA GLY A 4 -55.50 -33.16 29.79
C GLY A 4 -55.27 -32.37 28.50
N HIS A 5 -55.39 -31.03 28.55
CA HIS A 5 -54.93 -30.13 27.49
C HIS A 5 -53.47 -29.75 27.75
N LEU A 6 -52.56 -30.27 26.93
CA LEU A 6 -51.22 -29.76 26.76
C LEU A 6 -51.29 -28.45 25.98
N ARG A 7 -50.94 -27.35 26.65
CA ARG A 7 -50.76 -26.04 25.98
C ARG A 7 -49.31 -25.98 25.46
N PHE A 8 -49.15 -26.08 24.16
CA PHE A 8 -47.98 -25.59 23.44
C PHE A 8 -48.35 -24.21 22.85
N ASN A 9 -47.86 -23.14 23.43
CA ASN A 9 -47.84 -21.82 22.82
C ASN A 9 -46.60 -21.06 23.31
N ALA A 10 -45.43 -21.40 22.75
CA ALA A 10 -44.35 -20.43 22.65
C ALA A 10 -44.56 -19.69 21.34
N SER A 11 -44.83 -18.38 21.41
CA SER A 11 -45.11 -17.58 20.23
C SER A 11 -43.85 -17.49 19.34
N VAL A 12 -44.04 -17.44 18.03
CA VAL A 12 -42.95 -17.26 17.02
C VAL A 12 -42.10 -16.03 17.38
N SER A 13 -42.69 -15.03 18.04
CA SER A 13 -41.98 -13.85 18.57
C SER A 13 -41.00 -14.19 19.70
N GLU A 14 -41.27 -15.17 20.57
CA GLU A 14 -40.30 -15.60 21.61
C GLU A 14 -39.15 -16.42 21.02
N LEU A 15 -39.44 -17.23 19.99
CA LEU A 15 -38.36 -17.91 19.24
C LEU A 15 -37.48 -16.92 18.47
N ILE A 16 -38.07 -15.92 17.80
CA ILE A 16 -37.34 -14.86 17.09
C ILE A 16 -36.56 -13.99 18.10
N PHE A 17 -37.14 -13.71 19.28
CA PHE A 17 -36.45 -12.95 20.34
C PHE A 17 -35.28 -13.73 20.96
N LYS A 18 -35.44 -15.06 21.18
CA LYS A 18 -34.34 -15.93 21.60
C LYS A 18 -33.29 -16.10 20.53
N PHE A 19 -33.68 -16.22 19.24
CA PHE A 19 -32.75 -16.32 18.14
C PHE A 19 -31.96 -15.00 17.94
N ARG A 20 -32.62 -13.85 18.05
CA ARG A 20 -31.91 -12.55 18.06
C ARG A 20 -30.98 -12.39 19.26
N ARG A 21 -31.39 -12.83 20.46
CA ARG A 21 -30.58 -12.70 21.66
C ARG A 21 -29.34 -13.60 21.66
N THR A 22 -29.39 -14.79 21.04
CA THR A 22 -28.22 -15.64 20.82
C THR A 22 -27.28 -15.08 19.74
N PHE A 23 -27.81 -14.52 18.65
CA PHE A 23 -26.97 -13.87 17.61
C PHE A 23 -26.37 -12.53 18.07
N ASP A 24 -27.12 -11.73 18.86
CA ASP A 24 -26.60 -10.47 19.43
C ASP A 24 -25.63 -10.71 20.60
N SER A 25 -25.71 -11.83 21.35
CA SER A 25 -24.77 -12.10 22.43
C SER A 25 -23.39 -12.53 21.91
N ASP A 26 -23.33 -13.30 20.82
CA ASP A 26 -22.08 -13.71 20.21
C ASP A 26 -21.37 -12.56 19.47
N MET A 27 -22.12 -11.53 19.02
CA MET A 27 -21.59 -10.29 18.46
C MET A 27 -21.12 -9.28 19.53
N LEU A 28 -21.60 -9.41 20.78
CA LEU A 28 -21.24 -8.53 21.90
C LEU A 28 -19.90 -8.92 22.57
N ASP A 29 -19.39 -10.12 22.34
CA ASP A 29 -18.16 -10.64 22.94
C ASP A 29 -16.94 -10.62 22.00
N ALA A 30 -17.08 -10.19 20.75
CA ALA A 30 -15.95 -10.09 19.81
C ALA A 30 -15.09 -8.86 20.17
N MET A 31 -13.81 -9.10 20.48
CA MET A 31 -12.84 -8.01 20.58
C MET A 31 -12.60 -7.40 19.19
N ARG A 32 -12.68 -6.06 19.10
CA ARG A 32 -12.40 -5.31 17.87
C ARG A 32 -11.20 -4.39 18.05
N PHE A 33 -10.35 -4.34 17.05
CA PHE A 33 -9.25 -3.37 16.98
C PHE A 33 -8.90 -3.03 15.54
N LEU A 34 -8.19 -1.93 15.33
CA LEU A 34 -7.59 -1.61 14.05
C LEU A 34 -6.11 -2.01 14.04
N HIS A 35 -5.64 -2.54 12.91
CA HIS A 35 -4.25 -2.82 12.64
C HIS A 35 -3.77 -1.96 11.47
N THR A 36 -2.68 -1.22 11.69
CA THR A 36 -2.00 -0.35 10.72
C THR A 36 -0.49 -0.43 10.94
N SER A 37 0.30 0.00 9.96
CA SER A 37 1.77 0.04 10.01
C SER A 37 2.31 1.05 9.00
N ASP A 38 3.61 1.25 8.97
CA ASP A 38 4.33 1.93 7.89
C ASP A 38 3.75 3.33 7.59
N TRP A 39 3.56 4.14 8.65
CA TRP A 39 3.06 5.51 8.49
C TRP A 39 4.07 6.42 7.81
N GLN A 40 5.36 6.13 7.93
CA GLN A 40 6.48 6.82 7.27
C GLN A 40 6.38 8.35 7.42
N ILE A 41 6.08 8.83 8.65
CA ILE A 41 5.98 10.27 8.92
C ILE A 41 7.36 10.92 8.74
N GLY A 42 7.44 11.88 7.84
CA GLY A 42 8.70 12.53 7.48
C GLY A 42 9.27 12.09 6.15
N GLU A 43 8.64 11.14 5.45
CA GLU A 43 9.04 10.68 4.09
C GLU A 43 9.41 11.88 3.20
N PRO A 44 10.61 11.88 2.59
CA PRO A 44 11.11 13.02 1.83
C PRO A 44 10.48 13.19 0.44
N PHE A 45 9.90 12.16 -0.16
CA PHE A 45 9.32 12.19 -1.54
C PHE A 45 10.16 13.01 -2.53
N ARG A 46 11.46 12.71 -2.64
CA ARG A 46 12.46 13.53 -3.36
C ARG A 46 12.20 13.73 -4.85
N PHE A 47 11.24 13.02 -5.41
CA PHE A 47 10.92 13.02 -6.84
C PHE A 47 9.76 13.94 -7.20
N VAL A 48 9.06 14.54 -6.21
CA VAL A 48 7.98 15.50 -6.43
C VAL A 48 8.45 16.92 -6.14
N ASP A 49 7.69 17.91 -6.64
CA ASP A 49 7.88 19.33 -6.32
C ASP A 49 7.47 19.66 -4.88
N ASP A 50 7.87 20.85 -4.40
CA ASP A 50 7.63 21.29 -3.02
C ASP A 50 6.14 21.42 -2.68
N GLU A 51 5.28 21.81 -3.63
CA GLU A 51 3.84 21.92 -3.44
C GLU A 51 3.22 20.53 -3.21
N THR A 52 3.51 19.59 -4.10
CA THR A 52 3.07 18.20 -3.98
C THR A 52 3.60 17.56 -2.70
N LEU A 53 4.88 17.79 -2.36
CA LEU A 53 5.50 17.31 -1.13
C LEU A 53 4.74 17.78 0.12
N ALA A 54 4.38 19.05 0.19
CA ALA A 54 3.64 19.61 1.32
C ALA A 54 2.27 18.94 1.48
N VAL A 55 1.57 18.68 0.37
CA VAL A 55 0.27 18.02 0.35
C VAL A 55 0.38 16.55 0.80
N LEU A 56 1.34 15.78 0.28
CA LEU A 56 1.55 14.37 0.65
C LEU A 56 1.89 14.24 2.14
N ARG A 57 2.75 15.10 2.68
CA ARG A 57 3.09 15.11 4.11
C ARG A 57 1.92 15.49 5.00
N ALA A 58 1.08 16.42 4.56
CA ALA A 58 -0.13 16.78 5.30
C ALA A 58 -1.12 15.60 5.37
N GLU A 59 -1.30 14.87 4.28
CA GLU A 59 -2.21 13.74 4.22
C GLU A 59 -1.74 12.56 5.08
N ARG A 60 -0.42 12.28 5.14
CA ARG A 60 0.14 11.27 6.04
C ARG A 60 -0.16 11.56 7.52
N LEU A 61 -0.31 12.82 7.90
CA LEU A 61 -0.76 13.18 9.24
C LEU A 61 -2.28 13.11 9.36
N GLU A 62 -3.02 13.46 8.32
CA GLU A 62 -4.48 13.44 8.37
C GLU A 62 -5.05 12.03 8.39
N VAL A 63 -4.36 11.05 7.76
CA VAL A 63 -4.78 9.64 7.82
C VAL A 63 -4.80 9.11 9.26
N ILE A 64 -3.96 9.62 10.17
CA ILE A 64 -3.99 9.23 11.60
C ILE A 64 -5.32 9.67 12.23
N SER A 65 -5.80 10.87 11.90
CA SER A 65 -7.12 11.34 12.35
C SER A 65 -8.25 10.51 11.75
N LEU A 66 -8.10 10.06 10.50
CA LEU A 66 -9.06 9.14 9.87
C LEU A 66 -9.09 7.79 10.58
N ILE A 67 -7.92 7.21 10.91
CA ILE A 67 -7.82 5.95 11.67
C ILE A 67 -8.55 6.09 13.01
N GLY A 68 -8.36 7.20 13.72
CA GLY A 68 -9.09 7.47 14.98
C GLY A 68 -10.60 7.54 14.79
N ARG A 69 -11.08 8.15 13.72
CA ARG A 69 -12.53 8.18 13.37
C ARG A 69 -13.05 6.78 13.05
N LEU A 70 -12.34 6.00 12.23
CA LEU A 70 -12.68 4.61 11.90
C LEU A 70 -12.72 3.73 13.15
N ALA A 71 -11.78 3.92 14.08
CA ALA A 71 -11.77 3.19 15.35
C ALA A 71 -13.06 3.44 16.16
N LEU A 72 -13.52 4.69 16.24
CA LEU A 72 -14.78 5.04 16.92
C LEU A 72 -16.01 4.51 16.17
N GLU A 73 -16.03 4.66 14.85
CA GLU A 73 -17.15 4.22 13.99
C GLU A 73 -17.39 2.71 14.09
N HIS A 74 -16.28 1.94 14.07
CA HIS A 74 -16.33 0.47 14.12
C HIS A 74 -16.29 -0.10 15.55
N GLN A 75 -16.35 0.76 16.57
CA GLN A 75 -16.26 0.33 17.98
C GLN A 75 -15.00 -0.49 18.28
N ALA A 76 -13.88 -0.08 17.70
CA ALA A 76 -12.55 -0.67 17.84
C ALA A 76 -11.71 0.21 18.79
N PRO A 77 -11.78 0.02 20.13
CA PRO A 77 -11.18 0.92 21.10
C PRO A 77 -9.65 0.88 21.10
N ILE A 78 -9.03 0.00 20.29
CA ILE A 78 -7.59 -0.22 20.24
C ILE A 78 -7.12 -0.09 18.79
N VAL A 79 -5.97 0.57 18.62
CA VAL A 79 -5.24 0.65 17.35
C VAL A 79 -3.83 0.10 17.56
N LEU A 80 -3.48 -0.93 16.79
CA LEU A 80 -2.13 -1.50 16.75
C LEU A 80 -1.36 -0.89 15.59
N VAL A 81 -0.20 -0.32 15.87
CA VAL A 81 0.70 0.30 14.89
C VAL A 81 1.98 -0.54 14.82
N ALA A 82 2.08 -1.37 13.81
CA ALA A 82 3.12 -2.38 13.66
C ALA A 82 4.42 -1.83 13.05
N GLY A 83 4.97 -0.76 13.62
CA GLY A 83 6.27 -0.20 13.28
C GLY A 83 6.28 0.80 12.14
N ASP A 84 7.46 1.39 11.90
CA ASP A 84 7.76 2.39 10.88
C ASP A 84 6.79 3.58 10.92
N VAL A 85 6.61 4.13 12.12
CA VAL A 85 5.84 5.35 12.33
C VAL A 85 6.56 6.55 11.72
N PHE A 86 7.88 6.58 11.84
CA PHE A 86 8.73 7.65 11.32
C PHE A 86 9.66 7.14 10.22
N ASP A 87 9.76 7.91 9.13
CA ASP A 87 10.78 7.67 8.12
C ASP A 87 12.14 8.21 8.58
N GLY A 88 12.96 7.31 9.12
CA GLY A 88 14.33 7.59 9.57
C GLY A 88 14.50 7.86 11.06
N ALA A 89 15.79 7.71 11.48
CA ALA A 89 16.18 7.71 12.89
C ALA A 89 16.23 9.09 13.56
N HIS A 90 16.23 10.19 12.79
CA HIS A 90 16.47 11.54 13.32
C HIS A 90 15.49 12.59 12.83
N PRO A 91 14.17 12.39 12.92
CA PRO A 91 13.17 13.40 12.58
C PRO A 91 13.28 14.60 13.52
N SER A 92 12.78 15.77 13.08
CA SER A 92 12.68 16.95 13.95
C SER A 92 11.70 16.69 15.10
N LEU A 93 11.83 17.43 16.20
CA LEU A 93 10.87 17.31 17.32
C LEU A 93 9.42 17.60 16.87
N ASP A 94 9.26 18.58 15.99
CA ASP A 94 7.96 18.91 15.40
C ASP A 94 7.37 17.72 14.61
N THR A 95 8.20 17.02 13.82
CA THR A 95 7.79 15.79 13.11
C THR A 95 7.38 14.69 14.09
N LEU A 96 8.04 14.56 15.22
CA LEU A 96 7.70 13.57 16.26
C LEU A 96 6.37 13.88 16.95
N LEU A 97 6.11 15.14 17.25
CA LEU A 97 4.94 15.54 18.07
C LEU A 97 3.64 15.60 17.27
N ARG A 98 3.69 15.84 15.96
CA ARG A 98 2.48 15.96 15.13
C ARG A 98 1.58 14.70 15.15
N PRO A 99 2.10 13.45 14.97
CA PRO A 99 1.28 12.26 15.11
C PRO A 99 0.70 12.10 16.51
N ILE A 100 1.46 12.45 17.56
CA ILE A 100 0.99 12.40 18.94
C ILE A 100 -0.22 13.32 19.14
N GLU A 101 -0.17 14.54 18.60
CA GLU A 101 -1.31 15.48 18.68
C GLU A 101 -2.53 15.01 17.89
N ARG A 102 -2.36 14.26 16.79
CA ARG A 102 -3.47 13.62 16.09
C ARG A 102 -4.13 12.52 16.92
N MET A 103 -3.34 11.63 17.49
CA MET A 103 -3.83 10.55 18.37
C MET A 103 -4.48 11.07 19.65
N ARG A 104 -3.97 12.18 20.23
CA ARG A 104 -4.54 12.87 21.40
C ARG A 104 -6.01 13.26 21.23
N GLN A 105 -6.45 13.54 20.00
CA GLN A 105 -7.84 13.94 19.70
C GLN A 105 -8.84 12.81 19.92
N PHE A 106 -8.38 11.56 20.11
CA PHE A 106 -9.20 10.37 20.28
C PHE A 106 -8.94 9.69 21.63
N PRO A 107 -9.31 10.33 22.76
CA PRO A 107 -8.96 9.83 24.10
C PRO A 107 -9.58 8.48 24.46
N ASN A 108 -10.64 8.08 23.75
CA ASN A 108 -11.31 6.79 23.91
C ASN A 108 -10.72 5.68 23.01
N VAL A 109 -9.67 5.96 22.27
CA VAL A 109 -8.92 5.00 21.44
C VAL A 109 -7.54 4.84 22.05
N GLU A 110 -7.17 3.62 22.44
CA GLU A 110 -5.83 3.30 22.95
C GLU A 110 -4.93 2.90 21.77
N TRP A 111 -3.81 3.62 21.61
CA TRP A 111 -2.86 3.42 20.52
C TRP A 111 -1.64 2.69 21.04
N HIS A 112 -1.33 1.52 20.45
CA HIS A 112 -0.15 0.72 20.77
C HIS A 112 0.84 0.77 19.63
N LEU A 113 2.00 1.38 19.83
CA LEU A 113 3.02 1.58 18.82
C LEU A 113 4.27 0.78 19.16
N ILE A 114 4.89 0.18 18.17
CA ILE A 114 6.21 -0.44 18.25
C ILE A 114 7.19 0.24 17.28
N PRO A 115 8.50 0.19 17.52
CA PRO A 115 9.52 0.54 16.54
C PRO A 115 9.53 -0.41 15.34
N GLY A 116 9.75 0.15 14.13
CA GLY A 116 10.10 -0.59 12.93
C GLY A 116 11.60 -0.52 12.62
N ASN A 117 11.99 -0.82 11.38
CA ASN A 117 13.40 -0.79 10.98
C ASN A 117 13.88 0.63 10.60
N HIS A 118 13.00 1.53 10.14
CA HIS A 118 13.34 2.92 9.87
C HIS A 118 13.51 3.73 11.16
N ASP A 119 12.76 3.41 12.19
CA ASP A 119 12.74 4.12 13.48
C ASP A 119 13.11 3.22 14.67
N ALA A 120 13.99 2.23 14.49
CA ALA A 120 14.36 1.24 15.48
C ALA A 120 14.72 1.86 16.86
N HIS A 121 14.37 1.14 17.95
CA HIS A 121 14.58 1.59 19.32
C HIS A 121 16.07 1.51 19.70
N THR A 122 16.80 2.52 19.30
CA THR A 122 18.24 2.71 19.61
C THR A 122 18.43 3.91 20.54
N ALA A 123 19.64 4.08 21.05
CA ALA A 123 19.99 5.28 21.79
C ALA A 123 19.71 6.55 20.99
N ASN A 124 18.99 7.51 21.58
CA ASN A 124 18.57 8.77 20.97
C ASN A 124 17.60 8.58 19.76
N SER A 125 16.91 7.44 19.69
CA SER A 125 15.89 7.18 18.67
C SER A 125 14.68 8.13 18.78
N PRO A 126 13.80 8.17 17.77
CA PRO A 126 12.53 8.88 17.84
C PRO A 126 11.74 8.55 19.13
N TRP A 127 11.73 7.28 19.52
CA TRP A 127 10.99 6.75 20.66
C TRP A 127 11.53 7.25 21.99
N GLU A 128 12.86 7.22 22.22
CA GLU A 128 13.46 7.80 23.44
C GLU A 128 13.19 9.30 23.56
N ARG A 129 13.28 10.01 22.44
CA ARG A 129 13.00 11.46 22.41
C ARG A 129 11.52 11.76 22.68
N LEU A 130 10.58 10.92 22.23
CA LEU A 130 9.16 11.04 22.56
C LEU A 130 8.87 10.76 24.02
N LEU A 131 9.52 9.74 24.62
CA LEU A 131 9.33 9.40 26.03
C LEU A 131 9.82 10.49 27.00
N LEU A 132 10.64 11.43 26.52
CA LEU A 132 11.00 12.63 27.27
C LEU A 132 9.92 13.72 27.25
N GLN A 133 8.86 13.53 26.44
CA GLN A 133 7.74 14.48 26.32
C GLN A 133 6.53 14.00 27.14
N PRO A 134 5.62 14.91 27.53
CA PRO A 134 4.38 14.55 28.19
C PRO A 134 3.42 13.87 27.19
N LEU A 135 3.40 12.54 27.18
CA LEU A 135 2.52 11.76 26.30
C LEU A 135 1.09 11.68 26.88
N PRO A 136 0.07 11.65 26.01
CA PRO A 136 -1.31 11.34 26.40
C PRO A 136 -1.41 9.92 26.97
N GLN A 137 -2.35 9.71 27.91
CA GLN A 137 -2.55 8.39 28.53
C GLN A 137 -3.03 7.30 27.58
N ASN A 138 -3.66 7.70 26.49
CA ASN A 138 -4.18 6.78 25.46
C ASN A 138 -3.11 6.35 24.43
N ILE A 139 -1.85 6.74 24.62
CA ILE A 139 -0.75 6.35 23.71
C ILE A 139 0.27 5.50 24.50
N VAL A 140 0.47 4.28 24.03
CA VAL A 140 1.39 3.31 24.61
C VAL A 140 2.50 3.02 23.60
N ILE A 141 3.71 3.44 23.91
CA ILE A 141 4.90 3.11 23.15
C ILE A 141 5.56 1.90 23.81
N HIS A 142 5.62 0.79 23.09
CA HIS A 142 6.32 -0.41 23.54
C HIS A 142 7.82 -0.27 23.28
N THR A 143 8.61 -0.26 24.32
CA THR A 143 10.08 -0.20 24.27
C THR A 143 10.74 -1.46 24.81
N SER A 144 9.95 -2.43 25.26
CA SER A 144 10.39 -3.76 25.65
C SER A 144 9.44 -4.82 25.09
N SER A 145 9.95 -6.03 24.93
CA SER A 145 9.15 -7.18 24.48
C SER A 145 8.42 -7.87 25.65
N GLU A 146 7.87 -7.08 26.57
CA GLU A 146 7.08 -7.62 27.68
C GLU A 146 5.59 -7.64 27.33
N PRO A 147 4.87 -8.76 27.61
CA PRO A 147 3.44 -8.83 27.38
C PRO A 147 2.67 -7.75 28.12
N ARG A 148 1.74 -7.09 27.41
CA ARG A 148 0.90 -6.03 28.00
C ARG A 148 -0.56 -6.43 28.00
N SER A 149 -1.16 -6.37 29.17
CA SER A 149 -2.60 -6.56 29.37
C SER A 149 -3.39 -5.39 28.78
N ILE A 150 -4.46 -5.70 28.07
CA ILE A 150 -5.46 -4.75 27.55
C ILE A 150 -6.87 -5.28 27.89
N LEU A 151 -7.89 -4.44 27.78
CA LEU A 151 -9.30 -4.79 28.04
C LEU A 151 -9.48 -5.56 29.36
N GLU A 152 -8.98 -4.99 30.46
CA GLU A 152 -9.08 -5.54 31.81
C GLU A 152 -8.53 -6.98 31.95
N GLY A 153 -7.58 -7.37 31.08
CA GLY A 153 -6.90 -8.67 31.12
C GLY A 153 -7.52 -9.75 30.22
N SER A 154 -8.60 -9.45 29.52
CA SER A 154 -9.21 -10.40 28.56
C SER A 154 -8.36 -10.61 27.29
N ALA A 155 -7.49 -9.68 26.97
CA ALA A 155 -6.53 -9.79 25.86
C ALA A 155 -5.14 -9.26 26.25
N TRP A 156 -4.12 -9.73 25.55
CA TRP A 156 -2.72 -9.38 25.77
C TRP A 156 -2.01 -9.11 24.47
N ILE A 157 -1.28 -8.00 24.40
CA ILE A 157 -0.36 -7.70 23.31
C ILE A 157 1.01 -8.26 23.65
N LEU A 158 1.59 -9.01 22.71
CA LEU A 158 2.94 -9.56 22.77
C LEU A 158 3.80 -8.79 21.76
N PRO A 159 4.47 -7.69 22.20
CA PRO A 159 5.24 -6.87 21.29
C PRO A 159 6.60 -7.47 20.99
N SER A 160 7.06 -7.31 19.77
CA SER A 160 8.42 -7.60 19.32
C SER A 160 9.11 -6.30 18.90
N ILE A 161 10.16 -5.93 19.61
CA ILE A 161 10.80 -4.63 19.46
C ILE A 161 12.09 -4.75 18.65
N LEU A 162 12.20 -3.96 17.59
CA LEU A 162 13.45 -3.82 16.85
C LEU A 162 14.38 -2.84 17.56
N THR A 163 15.51 -3.36 18.05
CA THR A 163 16.56 -2.58 18.74
C THR A 163 17.69 -2.17 17.79
N GLN A 164 17.62 -2.60 16.55
CA GLN A 164 18.54 -2.27 15.47
C GLN A 164 17.78 -2.25 14.15
N ARG A 165 18.25 -1.46 13.17
CA ARG A 165 17.66 -1.42 11.84
C ARG A 165 17.64 -2.81 11.15
N HIS A 166 18.67 -3.60 11.39
CA HIS A 166 18.88 -4.90 10.78
C HIS A 166 19.19 -5.93 11.87
N MET A 167 18.24 -6.78 12.16
CA MET A 167 18.42 -7.91 13.08
C MET A 167 18.61 -9.19 12.28
N THR A 168 19.59 -10.01 12.67
CA THR A 168 19.88 -11.32 12.05
C THR A 168 19.15 -12.49 12.75
N ILE A 169 18.59 -12.23 13.92
CA ILE A 169 17.80 -13.19 14.69
C ILE A 169 16.33 -12.77 14.58
N ASP A 170 15.44 -13.76 14.45
CA ASP A 170 14.00 -13.52 14.43
C ASP A 170 13.55 -12.76 15.70
N PRO A 171 13.13 -11.49 15.57
CA PRO A 171 12.76 -10.68 16.73
C PRO A 171 11.49 -11.19 17.43
N THR A 172 10.67 -12.02 16.75
CA THR A 172 9.43 -12.58 17.31
C THR A 172 9.63 -13.88 18.08
N ALA A 173 10.85 -14.47 18.07
CA ALA A 173 11.12 -15.74 18.72
C ALA A 173 10.76 -15.75 20.22
N ALA A 174 10.93 -14.61 20.91
CA ALA A 174 10.59 -14.50 22.33
C ALA A 174 9.09 -14.69 22.62
N MET A 175 8.19 -14.49 21.65
CA MET A 175 6.73 -14.61 21.84
C MET A 175 6.32 -16.04 22.26
N GLU A 176 7.09 -17.07 21.89
CA GLU A 176 6.83 -18.47 22.28
C GLU A 176 6.91 -18.68 23.81
N SER A 177 7.79 -17.97 24.47
CA SER A 177 8.01 -18.08 25.92
C SER A 177 7.22 -17.06 26.75
N MET A 178 6.54 -16.12 26.13
CA MET A 178 5.73 -15.11 26.81
C MET A 178 4.50 -15.74 27.45
N VAL A 179 4.31 -15.55 28.75
CA VAL A 179 3.20 -16.11 29.51
C VAL A 179 2.06 -15.11 29.63
N THR A 180 0.85 -15.57 29.36
CA THR A 180 -0.40 -14.81 29.55
C THR A 180 -1.39 -15.66 30.34
N PRO A 181 -2.41 -15.06 30.99
CA PRO A 181 -3.44 -15.85 31.67
C PRO A 181 -4.15 -16.82 30.74
N THR A 182 -4.51 -17.99 31.24
CA THR A 182 -5.23 -19.00 30.46
C THR A 182 -6.58 -18.44 29.99
N GLY A 183 -6.86 -18.59 28.70
CA GLY A 183 -8.09 -18.11 28.05
C GLY A 183 -8.08 -16.67 27.60
N ALA A 184 -7.03 -15.89 27.93
CA ALA A 184 -6.86 -14.54 27.38
C ALA A 184 -6.46 -14.60 25.90
N LEU A 185 -6.99 -13.68 25.08
CA LEU A 185 -6.58 -13.52 23.68
C LEU A 185 -5.11 -13.07 23.61
N ARG A 186 -4.36 -13.65 22.70
CA ARG A 186 -2.93 -13.39 22.50
C ARG A 186 -2.70 -12.74 21.14
N ILE A 187 -2.26 -11.49 21.14
CA ILE A 187 -2.07 -10.68 19.92
C ILE A 187 -0.59 -10.34 19.80
N GLY A 188 0.08 -10.92 18.80
CA GLY A 188 1.44 -10.54 18.45
C GLY A 188 1.45 -9.21 17.70
N LEU A 189 2.43 -8.35 18.03
CA LEU A 189 2.65 -7.08 17.34
C LEU A 189 4.13 -7.00 16.97
N ALA A 190 4.46 -7.03 15.67
CA ALA A 190 5.83 -7.15 15.19
C ALA A 190 6.05 -6.39 13.87
N HIS A 191 7.33 -6.13 13.55
CA HIS A 191 7.75 -5.50 12.32
C HIS A 191 8.90 -6.29 11.70
N GLY A 192 8.78 -6.66 10.43
CA GLY A 192 9.78 -7.42 9.67
C GLY A 192 9.20 -8.28 8.57
N SER A 193 10.07 -8.89 7.77
CA SER A 193 9.71 -9.68 6.59
C SER A 193 9.55 -11.16 6.92
N VAL A 194 8.42 -11.76 6.50
CA VAL A 194 8.23 -13.22 6.62
C VAL A 194 9.02 -13.94 5.54
N TYR A 195 9.73 -15.02 5.93
CA TYR A 195 10.44 -15.87 4.99
C TYR A 195 9.56 -16.32 3.83
N SER A 196 10.10 -16.32 2.62
CA SER A 196 9.54 -16.88 1.38
C SER A 196 8.73 -15.98 0.43
N PHE A 197 8.72 -14.68 0.57
CA PHE A 197 8.11 -13.84 -0.46
C PHE A 197 9.17 -13.39 -1.47
N GLY A 198 9.26 -14.17 -2.58
CA GLY A 198 10.22 -13.98 -3.64
C GLY A 198 10.07 -12.64 -4.36
N SER A 199 10.96 -11.73 -4.03
CA SER A 199 11.61 -10.86 -4.98
C SER A 199 13.08 -11.27 -5.02
N SER A 200 13.76 -11.05 -6.14
CA SER A 200 15.18 -11.34 -6.33
C SER A 200 16.12 -10.55 -5.39
N GLU A 201 15.56 -9.69 -4.55
CA GLU A 201 16.19 -8.98 -3.43
C GLU A 201 15.56 -9.47 -2.12
N GLN A 202 15.98 -10.63 -1.67
CA GLN A 202 15.64 -11.11 -0.32
C GLN A 202 16.31 -10.18 0.69
N SER A 203 15.49 -9.36 1.40
CA SER A 203 15.96 -8.80 2.67
C SER A 203 16.38 -9.97 3.55
N THR A 204 17.65 -10.02 3.92
CA THR A 204 18.19 -11.03 4.85
C THR A 204 18.05 -10.61 6.29
N ASN A 205 17.42 -9.47 6.55
CA ASN A 205 17.33 -8.81 7.85
C ASN A 205 15.88 -8.80 8.34
N ASN A 206 15.71 -8.83 9.66
CA ASN A 206 14.39 -8.81 10.33
C ASN A 206 13.45 -9.91 9.85
N LEU A 207 14.01 -11.10 9.59
CA LEU A 207 13.25 -12.22 9.08
C LEU A 207 12.42 -12.86 10.19
N LEU A 208 11.11 -13.06 9.91
CA LEU A 208 10.13 -13.63 10.82
C LEU A 208 9.73 -15.04 10.39
N ALA A 209 9.54 -15.94 11.35
CA ALA A 209 9.04 -17.28 11.08
C ALA A 209 7.58 -17.23 10.58
N VAL A 210 7.29 -17.90 9.47
CA VAL A 210 5.95 -17.95 8.84
C VAL A 210 4.88 -18.57 9.73
N ASP A 211 5.27 -19.48 10.60
CA ASP A 211 4.44 -20.22 11.54
C ASP A 211 4.43 -19.61 12.96
N ARG A 212 4.91 -18.36 13.11
CA ARG A 212 5.03 -17.70 14.43
C ARG A 212 3.69 -17.63 15.16
N ALA A 213 2.59 -17.37 14.47
CA ALA A 213 1.28 -17.33 15.10
C ALA A 213 0.89 -18.68 15.71
N GLU A 214 1.28 -19.79 15.09
CA GLU A 214 1.04 -21.14 15.59
C GLU A 214 1.97 -21.50 16.75
N THR A 215 3.29 -21.33 16.58
CA THR A 215 4.30 -21.72 17.58
C THR A 215 4.20 -20.91 18.86
N ALA A 216 3.78 -19.64 18.77
CA ALA A 216 3.54 -18.76 19.93
C ALA A 216 2.08 -18.77 20.42
N CYS A 217 1.21 -19.64 19.87
CA CYS A 217 -0.21 -19.73 20.21
C CYS A 217 -0.92 -18.36 20.16
N LEU A 218 -0.71 -17.60 19.09
CA LEU A 218 -1.35 -16.29 18.90
C LEU A 218 -2.73 -16.47 18.26
N ASP A 219 -3.70 -15.65 18.69
CA ASP A 219 -4.98 -15.50 18.02
C ASP A 219 -4.87 -14.60 16.78
N TYR A 220 -3.92 -13.65 16.81
CA TYR A 220 -3.59 -12.78 15.68
C TYR A 220 -2.14 -12.32 15.75
N LEU A 221 -1.47 -12.18 14.61
CA LEU A 221 -0.15 -11.57 14.48
C LEU A 221 -0.24 -10.37 13.52
N ALA A 222 -0.11 -9.18 14.08
CA ALA A 222 -0.08 -7.91 13.37
C ALA A 222 1.35 -7.61 12.91
N LEU A 223 1.56 -7.49 11.59
CA LEU A 223 2.86 -7.22 10.97
C LEU A 223 2.90 -5.89 10.22
N GLY A 224 4.05 -5.21 10.25
CA GLY A 224 4.49 -4.14 9.37
C GLY A 224 5.79 -4.50 8.64
N ASP A 225 6.31 -3.64 7.77
CA ASP A 225 7.45 -3.75 6.84
C ASP A 225 7.02 -3.91 5.37
N TRP A 226 5.86 -4.49 5.11
CA TRP A 226 5.31 -4.59 3.76
C TRP A 226 4.22 -3.54 3.55
N HIS A 227 4.44 -2.61 2.60
CA HIS A 227 3.56 -1.46 2.39
C HIS A 227 2.21 -1.80 1.74
N GLY A 228 2.04 -3.00 1.19
CA GLY A 228 0.76 -3.52 0.72
C GLY A 228 0.06 -4.41 1.75
N MET A 229 -1.26 -4.45 1.75
CA MET A 229 -2.01 -5.42 2.55
C MET A 229 -1.69 -6.86 2.07
N ARG A 230 -1.44 -7.77 3.04
CA ARG A 230 -1.19 -9.17 2.71
C ARG A 230 -1.56 -10.12 3.83
N GLN A 231 -2.32 -11.13 3.50
CA GLN A 231 -2.52 -12.29 4.35
C GLN A 231 -1.36 -13.29 4.15
N ILE A 232 -0.71 -13.67 5.24
CA ILE A 232 0.37 -14.67 5.24
C ILE A 232 -0.21 -16.06 5.51
N ASN A 233 -1.04 -16.16 6.54
CA ASN A 233 -1.82 -17.34 6.91
C ASN A 233 -3.10 -16.90 7.62
N ASP A 234 -3.88 -17.83 8.15
CA ASP A 234 -5.18 -17.52 8.76
C ASP A 234 -5.11 -16.55 9.94
N ARG A 235 -3.95 -16.37 10.59
CA ARG A 235 -3.78 -15.53 11.79
C ARG A 235 -2.74 -14.43 11.62
N THR A 236 -2.00 -14.38 10.50
CA THR A 236 -0.87 -13.47 10.29
C THR A 236 -1.13 -12.56 9.10
N TRP A 237 -1.07 -11.23 9.33
CA TRP A 237 -1.39 -10.24 8.32
C TRP A 237 -0.43 -9.05 8.36
N TYR A 238 -0.10 -8.54 7.18
CA TYR A 238 0.39 -7.18 6.98
C TYR A 238 -0.79 -6.26 6.70
N SER A 239 -0.85 -5.13 7.38
CA SER A 239 -1.85 -4.08 7.09
C SER A 239 -1.52 -3.27 5.84
N GLY A 240 -0.23 -3.10 5.59
CA GLY A 240 0.28 -2.12 4.65
C GLY A 240 0.23 -0.70 5.20
N THR A 241 0.78 0.25 4.41
CA THR A 241 0.72 1.67 4.73
C THR A 241 -0.71 2.22 4.59
N PRO A 242 -1.21 3.03 5.53
CA PRO A 242 -2.57 3.56 5.47
C PRO A 242 -2.76 4.67 4.43
N GLU A 243 -1.67 5.31 3.98
CA GLU A 243 -1.65 6.23 2.83
C GLU A 243 -0.55 5.78 1.89
N PRO A 244 -0.82 5.53 0.60
CA PRO A 244 0.19 5.08 -0.35
C PRO A 244 1.38 6.04 -0.46
N ASP A 245 2.58 5.50 -0.71
CA ASP A 245 3.84 6.26 -0.69
C ASP A 245 4.70 6.08 -1.95
N GLY A 246 4.22 5.34 -2.94
CA GLY A 246 4.98 5.14 -4.15
C GLY A 246 4.23 4.44 -5.28
N PHE A 247 4.88 4.42 -6.44
CA PHE A 247 4.33 3.81 -7.66
C PHE A 247 4.46 2.28 -7.69
N ASN A 248 5.26 1.68 -6.82
CA ASN A 248 5.63 0.26 -6.87
C ASN A 248 4.90 -0.64 -5.88
N LEU A 249 3.75 -0.20 -5.35
CA LEU A 249 2.99 -0.95 -4.34
C LEU A 249 2.30 -2.22 -4.87
N GLY A 250 2.43 -2.53 -6.16
CA GLY A 250 1.86 -3.72 -6.78
C GLY A 250 0.32 -3.74 -6.78
N THR A 251 -0.26 -4.91 -7.05
CA THR A 251 -1.72 -5.12 -7.08
C THR A 251 -2.38 -5.10 -5.69
N ALA A 252 -1.59 -5.29 -4.64
CA ALA A 252 -2.06 -5.30 -3.24
C ALA A 252 -1.95 -3.94 -2.55
N GLY A 253 -1.75 -2.85 -3.31
CA GLY A 253 -1.53 -1.46 -2.91
C GLY A 253 -1.75 -1.08 -1.44
N GLY A 254 -1.09 -0.01 -0.97
CA GLY A 254 -1.40 0.62 0.33
C GLY A 254 -2.73 1.38 0.31
N GLY A 255 -3.02 2.12 1.36
CA GLY A 255 -4.21 2.96 1.44
C GLY A 255 -5.36 2.29 2.19
N GLN A 256 -5.06 1.40 3.12
CA GLN A 256 -6.05 0.76 3.97
C GLN A 256 -5.52 0.48 5.37
N VAL A 257 -6.43 0.29 6.30
CA VAL A 257 -6.20 -0.27 7.63
C VAL A 257 -7.07 -1.50 7.80
N LEU A 258 -6.69 -2.42 8.68
CA LEU A 258 -7.45 -3.64 8.91
C LEU A 258 -8.31 -3.50 10.17
N LEU A 259 -9.62 -3.68 10.03
CA LEU A 259 -10.50 -3.97 11.15
C LEU A 259 -10.40 -5.46 11.46
N VAL A 260 -10.01 -5.80 12.67
CA VAL A 260 -9.87 -7.19 13.14
C VAL A 260 -10.88 -7.46 14.23
N GLU A 261 -11.63 -8.54 14.05
CA GLU A 261 -12.56 -9.05 15.07
C GLU A 261 -12.06 -10.41 15.55
N LEU A 262 -11.83 -10.53 16.86
CA LEU A 262 -11.37 -11.76 17.51
C LEU A 262 -12.42 -12.31 18.46
N VAL A 263 -12.67 -13.60 18.36
CA VAL A 263 -13.43 -14.40 19.32
C VAL A 263 -12.56 -15.55 19.80
N SER A 264 -12.50 -15.78 21.10
CA SER A 264 -11.67 -16.86 21.66
C SER A 264 -11.98 -18.21 21.02
N GLY A 265 -10.94 -18.91 20.57
CA GLY A 265 -11.04 -20.22 19.91
C GLY A 265 -11.48 -20.19 18.44
N SER A 266 -11.70 -19.00 17.85
CA SER A 266 -12.06 -18.84 16.44
C SER A 266 -10.90 -18.25 15.62
N LEU A 267 -11.00 -18.31 14.30
CA LEU A 267 -10.11 -17.56 13.41
C LEU A 267 -10.50 -16.08 13.41
N PRO A 268 -9.54 -15.16 13.23
CA PRO A 268 -9.82 -13.73 13.11
C PRO A 268 -10.67 -13.42 11.88
N VAL A 269 -11.62 -12.50 12.02
CA VAL A 269 -12.29 -11.89 10.88
C VAL A 269 -11.58 -10.58 10.58
N VAL A 270 -11.03 -10.44 9.37
CA VAL A 270 -10.23 -9.29 8.96
C VAL A 270 -10.92 -8.57 7.81
N THR A 271 -11.26 -7.31 8.01
CA THR A 271 -11.94 -6.47 7.01
C THR A 271 -11.07 -5.26 6.67
N PRO A 272 -10.62 -5.11 5.42
CA PRO A 272 -9.91 -3.91 4.99
C PRO A 272 -10.84 -2.70 4.96
N LEU A 273 -10.40 -1.60 5.57
CA LEU A 273 -11.07 -0.29 5.51
C LEU A 273 -10.20 0.67 4.71
N VAL A 274 -10.78 1.33 3.72
CA VAL A 274 -10.07 2.30 2.88
C VAL A 274 -9.71 3.51 3.73
N SER A 275 -8.42 3.88 3.72
CA SER A 275 -7.88 5.04 4.43
C SER A 275 -7.09 5.98 3.52
N GLY A 276 -6.52 5.46 2.42
CA GLY A 276 -5.71 6.24 1.49
C GLY A 276 -6.54 7.20 0.66
N LYS A 277 -6.02 8.41 0.51
CA LYS A 277 -6.61 9.47 -0.32
C LYS A 277 -6.03 9.46 -1.72
N PHE A 278 -4.72 9.30 -1.86
CA PHE A 278 -4.04 9.40 -3.13
C PHE A 278 -3.96 8.06 -3.86
N LEU A 279 -4.11 8.14 -5.19
CA LEU A 279 -4.01 7.02 -6.11
C LEU A 279 -2.69 7.11 -6.88
N TRP A 280 -1.81 6.17 -6.63
CA TRP A 280 -0.54 6.06 -7.34
C TRP A 280 -0.69 5.07 -8.50
N ARG A 281 -0.38 5.52 -9.72
CA ARG A 281 -0.57 4.72 -10.94
C ARG A 281 0.67 4.74 -11.81
N ASN A 282 0.98 3.57 -12.38
CA ASN A 282 1.98 3.40 -13.43
C ASN A 282 1.26 3.08 -14.73
N GLU A 283 1.56 3.82 -15.78
CA GLU A 283 1.05 3.59 -17.12
C GLU A 283 2.20 3.58 -18.12
N THR A 284 2.11 2.68 -19.09
CA THR A 284 3.01 2.63 -20.23
C THR A 284 2.17 2.56 -21.50
N MET A 285 2.53 3.34 -22.50
CA MET A 285 1.82 3.36 -23.78
C MET A 285 2.78 3.59 -24.96
N THR A 286 2.57 2.79 -26.01
CA THR A 286 3.20 3.03 -27.31
C THR A 286 2.28 3.94 -28.13
N MET A 287 2.84 5.01 -28.71
CA MET A 287 2.11 6.02 -29.49
C MET A 287 2.61 6.08 -30.93
N THR A 288 1.68 6.07 -31.85
CA THR A 288 1.95 6.15 -33.31
C THR A 288 1.03 7.13 -34.02
N SER A 289 -0.02 7.59 -33.35
CA SER A 289 -1.10 8.42 -33.93
C SER A 289 -1.70 9.39 -32.90
N GLU A 290 -2.54 10.32 -33.37
CA GLU A 290 -3.34 11.22 -32.53
C GLU A 290 -4.43 10.46 -31.76
N GLU A 291 -4.93 9.34 -32.30
CA GLU A 291 -5.90 8.49 -31.62
C GLU A 291 -5.31 7.89 -30.35
N ASP A 292 -4.05 7.48 -30.35
CA ASP A 292 -3.37 6.95 -29.16
C ASP A 292 -3.29 8.00 -28.06
N ILE A 293 -3.05 9.27 -28.41
CA ILE A 293 -3.03 10.38 -27.45
C ILE A 293 -4.40 10.58 -26.82
N SER A 294 -5.46 10.58 -27.64
CA SER A 294 -6.83 10.71 -27.19
C SER A 294 -7.27 9.56 -26.30
N LEU A 295 -6.84 8.33 -26.64
CA LEU A 295 -7.10 7.13 -25.85
C LEU A 295 -6.41 7.20 -24.48
N LEU A 296 -5.15 7.63 -24.43
CA LEU A 296 -4.43 7.81 -23.18
C LEU A 296 -5.13 8.87 -22.30
N GLU A 297 -5.46 10.03 -22.86
CA GLU A 297 -6.17 11.10 -22.14
C GLU A 297 -7.47 10.58 -21.53
N ALA A 298 -8.30 9.89 -22.33
CA ALA A 298 -9.55 9.32 -21.86
C ALA A 298 -9.35 8.27 -20.75
N ARG A 299 -8.33 7.42 -20.89
CA ARG A 299 -7.98 6.40 -19.90
C ARG A 299 -7.55 7.00 -18.57
N VAL A 300 -6.69 8.04 -18.62
CA VAL A 300 -6.24 8.74 -17.40
C VAL A 300 -7.40 9.47 -16.73
N ARG A 301 -8.26 10.15 -17.51
CA ARG A 301 -9.45 10.83 -16.96
C ARG A 301 -10.48 9.89 -16.35
N ALA A 302 -10.47 8.61 -16.73
CA ALA A 302 -11.31 7.58 -16.14
C ALA A 302 -10.77 6.94 -14.86
N MET A 303 -9.54 7.28 -14.42
CA MET A 303 -8.92 6.70 -13.22
C MET A 303 -9.60 7.12 -11.92
N ASP A 304 -10.03 8.37 -11.85
CA ASP A 304 -10.78 8.93 -10.71
C ASP A 304 -11.62 10.12 -11.19
N SER A 305 -12.73 10.39 -10.52
CA SER A 305 -13.57 11.57 -10.77
C SER A 305 -12.87 12.87 -10.37
N ASP A 306 -11.91 12.80 -9.44
CA ASP A 306 -11.07 13.91 -8.99
C ASP A 306 -9.59 13.60 -9.29
N LEU A 307 -9.10 14.03 -10.44
CA LEU A 307 -7.72 13.81 -10.86
C LEU A 307 -6.68 14.46 -9.92
N SER A 308 -7.07 15.42 -9.10
CA SER A 308 -6.17 16.00 -8.08
C SER A 308 -5.76 15.00 -6.99
N ARG A 309 -6.38 13.80 -6.97
CA ARG A 309 -6.01 12.67 -6.13
C ARG A 309 -5.05 11.68 -6.80
N VAL A 310 -4.78 11.83 -8.09
CA VAL A 310 -3.98 10.88 -8.88
C VAL A 310 -2.56 11.37 -9.02
N LEU A 311 -1.59 10.53 -8.64
CA LEU A 311 -0.19 10.67 -8.99
C LEU A 311 0.11 9.61 -10.07
N LEU A 312 0.57 10.07 -11.22
CA LEU A 312 0.79 9.23 -12.40
C LEU A 312 2.27 9.21 -12.79
N GLN A 313 2.86 8.02 -12.85
CA GLN A 313 4.10 7.78 -13.57
C GLN A 313 3.72 7.23 -14.95
N LEU A 314 4.05 8.00 -15.98
CA LEU A 314 3.68 7.71 -17.36
C LEU A 314 4.95 7.55 -18.19
N SER A 315 5.13 6.37 -18.79
CA SER A 315 6.20 6.12 -19.77
C SER A 315 5.57 5.97 -21.14
N VAL A 316 6.01 6.79 -22.09
CA VAL A 316 5.53 6.76 -23.46
C VAL A 316 6.69 6.51 -24.42
N GLU A 317 6.40 5.67 -25.42
CA GLU A 317 7.36 5.31 -26.46
C GLU A 317 6.69 5.32 -27.83
N GLY A 318 7.46 5.38 -28.89
CA GLY A 318 6.93 5.30 -30.25
C GLY A 318 7.39 6.43 -31.16
N THR A 319 6.55 6.77 -32.14
CA THR A 319 6.88 7.84 -33.09
C THR A 319 5.65 8.69 -33.37
N LEU A 320 5.80 10.00 -33.26
CA LEU A 320 4.75 10.97 -33.59
C LEU A 320 5.27 11.97 -34.64
N ASP A 321 4.41 12.37 -35.58
CA ASP A 321 4.71 13.52 -36.42
C ASP A 321 4.60 14.85 -35.63
N LEU A 322 4.94 15.95 -36.28
CA LEU A 322 4.99 17.25 -35.58
C LEU A 322 3.63 17.66 -35.01
N ALA A 323 2.53 17.43 -35.73
CA ALA A 323 1.19 17.81 -35.30
C ALA A 323 0.75 16.98 -34.09
N ALA A 324 0.96 15.66 -34.14
CA ALA A 324 0.67 14.76 -33.03
C ALA A 324 1.54 15.05 -31.79
N ARG A 325 2.81 15.44 -31.97
CA ARG A 325 3.65 15.88 -30.83
C ARG A 325 3.12 17.15 -30.19
N GLU A 326 2.67 18.12 -30.98
CA GLU A 326 2.07 19.34 -30.45
C GLU A 326 0.76 19.04 -29.69
N LEU A 327 -0.04 18.10 -30.19
CA LEU A 327 -1.22 17.60 -29.47
C LEU A 327 -0.83 16.91 -28.16
N PHE A 328 0.19 16.05 -28.17
CA PHE A 328 0.71 15.36 -26.98
C PHE A 328 1.15 16.37 -25.91
N GLU A 329 1.95 17.35 -26.26
CA GLU A 329 2.40 18.41 -25.33
C GLU A 329 1.24 19.18 -24.72
N ARG A 330 0.23 19.51 -25.52
CA ARG A 330 -0.92 20.26 -25.07
C ARG A 330 -1.87 19.41 -24.21
N SER A 331 -2.22 18.19 -24.64
CA SER A 331 -3.23 17.37 -24.00
C SER A 331 -2.68 16.60 -22.82
N ILE A 332 -1.50 16.00 -22.95
CA ILE A 332 -0.90 15.12 -21.95
C ILE A 332 -0.01 15.92 -20.99
N HIS A 333 1.05 16.53 -21.50
CA HIS A 333 2.00 17.23 -20.64
C HIS A 333 1.35 18.42 -19.90
N THR A 334 0.72 19.31 -20.63
CA THR A 334 0.08 20.51 -20.05
C THR A 334 -1.29 20.19 -19.48
N GLY A 335 -2.17 19.58 -20.27
CA GLY A 335 -3.58 19.35 -19.89
C GLY A 335 -3.75 18.38 -18.73
N LEU A 336 -3.22 17.16 -18.83
CA LEU A 336 -3.25 16.20 -17.73
C LEU A 336 -2.29 16.61 -16.59
N GLY A 337 -1.11 17.16 -16.91
CA GLY A 337 -0.17 17.63 -15.90
C GLY A 337 -0.77 18.67 -14.94
N SER A 338 -1.66 19.56 -15.43
CA SER A 338 -2.36 20.52 -14.58
C SER A 338 -3.58 19.96 -13.84
N ALA A 339 -4.13 18.83 -14.29
CA ALA A 339 -5.28 18.19 -13.67
C ALA A 339 -4.89 17.19 -12.57
N LEU A 340 -3.79 16.46 -12.80
CA LEU A 340 -3.25 15.45 -11.87
C LEU A 340 -2.61 16.12 -10.65
N ARG A 341 -2.56 15.40 -9.51
CA ARG A 341 -1.73 15.83 -8.37
C ARG A 341 -0.26 15.88 -8.73
N TYR A 342 0.21 14.88 -9.48
CA TYR A 342 1.58 14.82 -9.94
C TYR A 342 1.66 13.96 -11.20
N LEU A 343 2.42 14.43 -12.18
CA LEU A 343 2.74 13.69 -13.39
C LEU A 343 4.26 13.54 -13.52
N LYS A 344 4.73 12.30 -13.40
CA LYS A 344 6.10 11.92 -13.76
C LYS A 344 6.08 11.34 -15.16
N LEU A 345 6.42 12.18 -16.14
CA LEU A 345 6.42 11.82 -17.55
C LEU A 345 7.83 11.41 -17.99
N ASP A 346 7.93 10.21 -18.55
CA ASP A 346 9.10 9.72 -19.30
C ASP A 346 8.67 9.58 -20.78
N ALA A 347 9.17 10.46 -21.62
CA ALA A 347 8.92 10.50 -23.06
C ALA A 347 10.23 10.42 -23.88
N ASP A 348 11.32 9.99 -23.28
CA ASP A 348 12.65 9.93 -23.93
C ASP A 348 12.65 8.98 -25.14
N GLN A 349 11.75 7.99 -25.14
CA GLN A 349 11.57 7.02 -26.21
C GLN A 349 10.44 7.40 -27.20
N LEU A 350 9.86 8.60 -27.07
CA LEU A 350 8.89 9.14 -28.03
C LEU A 350 9.61 9.94 -29.10
N LEU A 351 9.94 9.28 -30.21
CA LEU A 351 10.75 9.82 -31.30
C LEU A 351 9.90 10.61 -32.32
N ALA A 352 10.54 11.46 -33.09
CA ALA A 352 9.90 12.02 -34.29
C ALA A 352 9.66 10.91 -35.32
N LYS A 353 8.54 11.01 -36.07
CA LYS A 353 8.26 10.10 -37.16
C LYS A 353 9.42 10.13 -38.17
N PRO A 354 10.00 8.98 -38.51
CA PRO A 354 11.19 8.99 -39.39
C PRO A 354 10.83 9.52 -40.77
N SER A 355 11.69 10.37 -41.30
CA SER A 355 11.65 10.78 -42.71
C SER A 355 12.09 9.63 -43.63
N VAL A 356 11.91 9.82 -44.94
CA VAL A 356 12.43 8.84 -45.93
C VAL A 356 13.97 8.72 -45.82
N GLU A 357 14.65 9.83 -45.58
CA GLU A 357 16.09 9.92 -45.40
C GLU A 357 16.53 9.18 -44.11
N ASP A 358 15.79 9.27 -43.02
CA ASP A 358 16.07 8.53 -41.78
C ASP A 358 15.94 7.02 -41.95
N LEU A 359 14.93 6.58 -42.72
CA LEU A 359 14.75 5.18 -43.05
C LEU A 359 15.80 4.64 -43.99
N GLU A 360 16.30 5.49 -44.92
CA GLU A 360 17.42 5.15 -45.80
C GLU A 360 18.76 5.05 -45.07
N ALA A 361 18.91 5.80 -43.97
CA ALA A 361 20.13 5.78 -43.15
C ALA A 361 20.17 4.57 -42.18
N MET A 362 19.06 3.87 -41.98
CA MET A 362 19.02 2.65 -41.15
C MET A 362 19.88 1.56 -41.80
N ASP A 363 20.84 1.07 -41.06
CA ASP A 363 21.77 -0.03 -41.34
C ASP A 363 21.95 -0.36 -42.86
N HIS A 364 23.09 -0.04 -43.45
CA HIS A 364 23.30 -0.17 -44.88
C HIS A 364 23.40 -1.62 -45.38
N VAL A 365 23.52 -2.63 -44.48
CA VAL A 365 23.68 -4.04 -44.83
C VAL A 365 23.06 -4.92 -43.72
N GLY A 366 22.13 -5.79 -44.07
CA GLY A 366 21.62 -6.78 -43.13
C GLY A 366 20.12 -7.06 -43.27
N PHE A 367 19.62 -7.97 -42.42
CA PHE A 367 18.20 -8.39 -42.48
C PHE A 367 17.22 -7.27 -42.03
N VAL A 368 17.69 -6.36 -41.16
CA VAL A 368 16.91 -5.20 -40.70
C VAL A 368 16.59 -4.27 -41.85
N ARG A 369 17.60 -3.99 -42.70
CA ARG A 369 17.43 -3.19 -43.94
C ARG A 369 16.42 -3.84 -44.89
N VAL A 370 16.57 -5.15 -45.15
CA VAL A 370 15.66 -5.87 -46.04
C VAL A 370 14.22 -5.85 -45.50
N ALA A 371 14.06 -5.93 -44.18
CA ALA A 371 12.73 -5.83 -43.55
C ALA A 371 12.16 -4.40 -43.68
N ALA A 372 12.98 -3.37 -43.44
CA ALA A 372 12.57 -1.97 -43.58
C ALA A 372 12.15 -1.66 -45.02
N ASP A 373 12.93 -2.05 -46.02
CA ASP A 373 12.61 -1.85 -47.45
C ASP A 373 11.31 -2.55 -47.87
N ARG A 374 11.06 -3.77 -47.36
CA ARG A 374 9.80 -4.50 -47.65
C ARG A 374 8.63 -3.81 -47.01
N LEU A 375 8.71 -3.39 -45.74
CA LEU A 375 7.67 -2.67 -45.04
C LEU A 375 7.38 -1.32 -45.70
N ALA A 376 8.43 -0.58 -46.10
CA ALA A 376 8.28 0.68 -46.80
C ALA A 376 7.56 0.51 -48.15
N ALA A 377 7.92 -0.51 -48.94
CA ALA A 377 7.28 -0.82 -50.22
C ALA A 377 5.78 -1.17 -50.02
N LEU A 378 5.44 -1.96 -48.99
CA LEU A 378 4.06 -2.30 -48.66
C LEU A 378 3.27 -1.08 -48.16
N ALA A 379 3.90 -0.19 -47.38
CA ALA A 379 3.27 1.03 -46.87
C ALA A 379 3.03 2.09 -47.96
N GLN A 380 3.83 2.08 -49.02
CA GLN A 380 3.68 3.00 -50.17
C GLN A 380 2.68 2.49 -51.22
N ASP A 381 2.38 1.21 -51.24
CA ASP A 381 1.41 0.64 -52.17
C ASP A 381 -0.05 0.97 -51.75
N SER A 382 -0.64 1.96 -52.43
CA SER A 382 -2.02 2.44 -52.13
C SER A 382 -3.12 1.41 -52.36
N PHE A 383 -2.83 0.30 -53.06
CA PHE A 383 -3.78 -0.81 -53.32
C PHE A 383 -3.60 -2.00 -52.38
N ASN A 384 -2.58 -1.96 -51.53
CA ASN A 384 -2.28 -3.03 -50.59
C ASN A 384 -3.21 -2.96 -49.34
N PRO A 385 -4.00 -4.00 -49.03
CA PRO A 385 -4.86 -4.02 -47.86
C PRO A 385 -4.08 -3.99 -46.53
N GLN A 386 -2.79 -4.26 -46.56
CA GLN A 386 -1.92 -4.24 -45.38
C GLN A 386 -1.08 -2.95 -45.24
N ARG A 387 -1.38 -1.92 -46.03
CA ARG A 387 -0.63 -0.67 -46.10
C ARG A 387 -0.41 -0.03 -44.71
N ASP A 388 -1.48 0.14 -43.95
CA ASP A 388 -1.44 0.82 -42.67
C ASP A 388 -0.69 -0.02 -41.61
N ILE A 389 -0.88 -1.35 -41.65
CA ILE A 389 -0.13 -2.30 -40.79
C ILE A 389 1.37 -2.26 -41.11
N ALA A 390 1.71 -2.19 -42.40
CA ALA A 390 3.11 -2.11 -42.83
C ALA A 390 3.77 -0.78 -42.41
N ALA A 391 3.03 0.33 -42.48
CA ALA A 391 3.51 1.64 -42.01
C ALA A 391 3.78 1.62 -40.51
N GLU A 392 2.87 1.06 -39.71
CA GLU A 392 3.06 0.91 -38.27
C GLU A 392 4.24 -0.02 -37.92
N ALA A 393 4.35 -1.15 -38.61
CA ALA A 393 5.45 -2.09 -38.43
C ALA A 393 6.81 -1.46 -38.75
N LEU A 394 6.88 -0.61 -39.77
CA LEU A 394 8.09 0.12 -40.14
C LEU A 394 8.52 1.11 -39.04
N GLN A 395 7.57 1.84 -38.47
CA GLN A 395 7.82 2.75 -37.35
C GLN A 395 8.35 1.99 -36.11
N ARG A 396 7.71 0.87 -35.77
CA ARG A 396 8.19 0.01 -34.67
C ARG A 396 9.59 -0.53 -34.92
N LEU A 397 9.89 -0.94 -36.15
CA LEU A 397 11.21 -1.41 -36.52
C LEU A 397 12.26 -0.31 -36.35
N TYR A 398 11.96 0.95 -36.73
CA TYR A 398 12.82 2.10 -36.52
C TYR A 398 13.10 2.34 -35.04
N VAL A 399 12.07 2.38 -34.21
CA VAL A 399 12.21 2.55 -32.74
C VAL A 399 13.07 1.44 -32.13
N MET A 400 12.88 0.18 -32.55
CA MET A 400 13.68 -0.95 -32.07
C MET A 400 15.13 -0.81 -32.51
N HIS A 401 15.36 -0.38 -33.73
CA HIS A 401 16.74 -0.15 -34.25
C HIS A 401 17.47 0.93 -33.48
N MET A 402 16.81 2.07 -33.23
CA MET A 402 17.38 3.18 -32.43
C MET A 402 17.72 2.76 -31.00
N ARG A 403 16.88 1.95 -30.35
CA ARG A 403 17.14 1.42 -28.99
C ARG A 403 18.39 0.52 -28.93
N HIS A 404 18.62 -0.29 -29.93
CA HIS A 404 19.75 -1.21 -29.96
C HIS A 404 21.05 -0.57 -30.50
N GLY A 405 20.94 0.50 -31.28
CA GLY A 405 22.10 1.25 -31.81
C GLY A 405 22.77 2.17 -30.79
N THR A 406 22.05 2.62 -29.74
CA THR A 406 22.57 3.47 -28.67
C THR A 406 23.19 2.69 -27.50
N GLY A 407 23.14 1.36 -27.51
CA GLY A 407 23.68 0.49 -26.47
C GLY A 407 25.03 -0.15 -26.73
N ALA A 408 25.78 0.30 -27.79
CA ALA A 408 27.09 -0.21 -28.16
C ALA A 408 28.11 0.93 -28.20
N GLU A 409 28.35 1.58 -27.04
CA GLU A 409 29.60 2.29 -26.75
C GLU A 409 30.05 1.98 -25.32
#